data_c347a5bea76a39841f66c145b03707a6
#
_entry.id   c347a5bea76a39841f66c145b03707a6
#
_cell.length_a   1.000
_cell.length_b   1.000
_cell.length_c   1.000
_cell.angle_alpha   90.00
_cell.angle_beta   90.00
_cell.angle_gamma   90.00
#
_symmetry.space_group_name_H-M   'P 1'
#
loop_
_entity.id
_entity.type
_entity.pdbx_description
1 polymer ?
#
loop_
_entity_poly.entity_id
_entity_poly.type
_entity_poly.pdbx_seq_one_letter_code
_entity_poly.pdbx_strand_id
1 'polypeptide(L)'
;MCSSDLASAAYWIGCSASEFYVTPGGEVGSIGVWQAHQDYSKALEEAGVKTTMISAGKFKVEGNPYSPLDAEALSFMQSRVDDYYAAFTKAVARGRGVPIAQVREGMGQGRVLGADAALAQNMVDGIATLDDVIKKMRRDARQPSKAGATRLRLARDALALL
;
A
#
# COMPACT_ATOMS: atom_id res chain seq x y z
N MET A 1 -4.40 -4.29 -12.54
CA MET A 1 -4.72 -2.91 -12.13
C MET A 1 -3.84 -1.94 -12.89
N CYS A 2 -4.35 -0.79 -13.31
CA CYS A 2 -3.60 0.25 -14.00
C CYS A 2 -4.01 1.61 -13.41
N SER A 3 -3.04 2.45 -13.03
CA SER A 3 -3.30 3.76 -12.42
C SER A 3 -2.21 4.77 -12.79
N SER A 4 -2.54 6.07 -12.73
CA SER A 4 -1.55 7.14 -12.82
C SER A 4 -0.73 7.20 -11.53
N ASP A 5 -1.42 7.36 -10.39
CA ASP A 5 -0.78 7.57 -9.10
C ASP A 5 -1.39 6.66 -8.05
N LEU A 6 -0.56 5.89 -7.36
CA LEU A 6 -0.96 5.04 -6.25
C LEU A 6 0.07 5.13 -5.14
N ALA A 7 -0.25 5.91 -4.11
CA ALA A 7 0.64 6.12 -2.98
C ALA A 7 0.00 5.65 -1.66
N SER A 8 0.83 5.28 -0.68
CA SER A 8 0.43 4.93 0.67
C SER A 8 -0.64 3.80 0.70
N ALA A 9 -1.77 3.98 1.36
CA ALA A 9 -2.84 2.99 1.43
C ALA A 9 -3.35 2.54 0.05
N ALA A 10 -3.37 3.42 -0.95
CA ALA A 10 -3.74 3.07 -2.32
C ALA A 10 -2.73 2.09 -2.96
N TYR A 11 -1.43 2.30 -2.72
CA TYR A 11 -0.40 1.34 -3.13
C TYR A 11 -0.53 0.00 -2.38
N TRP A 12 -0.85 0.03 -1.08
CA TRP A 12 -1.11 -1.18 -0.30
C TRP A 12 -2.21 -2.05 -0.93
N ILE A 13 -3.31 -1.41 -1.36
CA ILE A 13 -4.39 -2.10 -2.05
C ILE A 13 -3.91 -2.57 -3.44
N GLY A 14 -3.26 -1.69 -4.20
CA GLY A 14 -2.83 -1.94 -5.58
C GLY A 14 -1.84 -3.09 -5.70
N CYS A 15 -0.89 -3.21 -4.75
CA CYS A 15 0.11 -4.27 -4.79
C CYS A 15 -0.45 -5.69 -4.56
N SER A 16 -1.72 -5.84 -4.18
CA SER A 16 -2.40 -7.14 -4.08
C SER A 16 -2.98 -7.64 -5.41
N ALA A 17 -2.95 -6.82 -6.47
CA ALA A 17 -3.41 -7.23 -7.79
C ALA A 17 -2.46 -8.28 -8.39
N SER A 18 -3.00 -9.18 -9.21
CA SER A 18 -2.21 -10.19 -9.94
C SER A 18 -1.24 -9.57 -10.96
N GLU A 19 -1.61 -8.43 -11.53
CA GLU A 19 -0.77 -7.58 -12.37
C GLU A 19 -1.05 -6.11 -12.03
N PHE A 20 0.00 -5.33 -11.87
CA PHE A 20 -0.07 -3.94 -11.50
C PHE A 20 0.76 -3.07 -12.43
N TYR A 21 0.10 -2.15 -13.12
CA TYR A 21 0.72 -1.24 -14.07
C TYR A 21 0.55 0.21 -13.64
N VAL A 22 1.59 1.00 -13.86
CA VAL A 22 1.56 2.46 -13.72
C VAL A 22 1.59 3.10 -15.12
N THR A 23 0.91 4.22 -15.30
CA THR A 23 0.96 4.95 -16.57
C THR A 23 2.32 5.64 -16.77
N PRO A 24 2.74 5.92 -18.01
CA PRO A 24 3.88 6.79 -18.24
C PRO A 24 3.71 8.13 -17.50
N GLY A 25 4.72 8.54 -16.73
CA GLY A 25 4.67 9.73 -15.89
C GLY A 25 3.91 9.59 -14.56
N GLY A 26 3.34 8.41 -14.28
CA GLY A 26 2.69 8.14 -12.99
C GLY A 26 3.68 7.83 -11.87
N GLU A 27 3.21 7.88 -10.65
CA GLU A 27 4.00 7.68 -9.43
C GLU A 27 3.36 6.65 -8.50
N VAL A 28 4.19 5.84 -7.83
CA VAL A 28 3.72 4.85 -6.85
C VAL A 28 4.64 4.80 -5.62
N GLY A 29 4.13 4.26 -4.52
CA GLY A 29 4.95 4.04 -3.33
C GLY A 29 4.39 4.70 -2.08
N SER A 30 5.15 5.59 -1.45
CA SER A 30 4.84 6.13 -0.13
C SER A 30 4.58 4.99 0.88
N ILE A 31 5.47 3.98 0.85
CA ILE A 31 5.39 2.82 1.75
C ILE A 31 5.93 3.25 3.11
N GLY A 32 5.05 3.84 3.89
CA GLY A 32 5.38 4.41 5.19
C GLY A 32 4.11 4.75 5.96
N VAL A 33 4.27 4.98 7.26
CA VAL A 33 3.20 5.38 8.18
C VAL A 33 3.72 6.50 9.05
N TRP A 34 2.92 7.50 9.27
CA TRP A 34 3.25 8.59 10.18
C TRP A 34 2.00 9.05 10.94
N GLN A 35 2.21 9.62 12.10
CA GLN A 35 1.20 10.27 12.90
C GLN A 35 1.80 11.56 13.47
N ALA A 36 1.00 12.59 13.61
CA ALA A 36 1.42 13.85 14.22
C ALA A 36 0.55 14.13 15.46
N HIS A 37 1.18 14.62 16.50
CA HIS A 37 0.54 15.30 17.61
C HIS A 37 0.82 16.79 17.50
N GLN A 38 -0.19 17.62 17.71
CA GLN A 38 -0.07 19.08 17.77
C GLN A 38 -0.48 19.52 19.17
N ASP A 39 0.37 20.29 19.83
CA ASP A 39 0.11 20.85 21.15
C ASP A 39 -0.22 22.33 21.04
N TYR A 40 -1.46 22.69 21.32
CA TYR A 40 -1.96 24.05 21.36
C TYR A 40 -2.09 24.63 22.78
N SER A 41 -1.69 23.87 23.81
CA SER A 41 -1.90 24.26 25.22
C SER A 41 -1.34 25.64 25.53
N LYS A 42 -0.12 25.93 25.10
CA LYS A 42 0.54 27.22 25.32
C LYS A 42 -0.15 28.37 24.57
N ALA A 43 -0.54 28.17 23.33
CA ALA A 43 -1.22 29.20 22.55
C ALA A 43 -2.61 29.51 23.13
N LEU A 44 -3.32 28.51 23.64
CA LEU A 44 -4.60 28.72 24.34
C LEU A 44 -4.43 29.46 25.68
N GLU A 45 -3.38 29.13 26.44
CA GLU A 45 -3.05 29.82 27.68
C GLU A 45 -2.78 31.30 27.41
N GLU A 46 -1.95 31.62 26.41
CA GLU A 46 -1.65 33.01 25.99
C GLU A 46 -2.90 33.76 25.50
N ALA A 47 -3.87 33.03 24.89
CA ALA A 47 -5.16 33.59 24.48
C ALA A 47 -6.19 33.68 25.64
N GLY A 48 -5.83 33.28 26.86
CA GLY A 48 -6.73 33.29 28.02
C GLY A 48 -7.82 32.21 27.97
N VAL A 49 -7.66 31.16 27.13
CA VAL A 49 -8.61 30.06 27.00
C VAL A 49 -8.19 28.89 27.89
N LYS A 50 -9.01 28.53 28.84
CA LYS A 50 -8.82 27.33 29.69
C LYS A 50 -9.68 26.18 29.19
N THR A 51 -9.06 25.11 28.72
CA THR A 51 -9.74 23.89 28.30
C THR A 51 -9.83 22.93 29.49
N THR A 52 -11.02 22.43 29.78
CA THR A 52 -11.25 21.36 30.77
C THR A 52 -11.83 20.15 30.05
N MET A 53 -11.12 19.03 30.05
CA MET A 53 -11.58 17.79 29.47
C MET A 53 -12.30 16.95 30.55
N ILE A 54 -13.50 16.46 30.22
CA ILE A 54 -14.31 15.57 31.07
C ILE A 54 -14.44 14.26 30.31
N SER A 55 -13.88 13.18 30.85
CA SER A 55 -13.86 11.88 30.16
C SER A 55 -14.01 10.71 31.12
N ALA A 56 -14.38 9.55 30.57
CA ALA A 56 -14.35 8.28 31.26
C ALA A 56 -13.47 7.30 30.44
N GLY A 57 -12.62 6.54 31.14
CA GLY A 57 -11.59 5.69 30.55
C GLY A 57 -10.20 6.35 30.60
N LYS A 58 -9.21 5.61 31.15
CA LYS A 58 -7.87 6.12 31.46
C LYS A 58 -7.22 6.85 30.27
N PHE A 59 -7.31 6.29 29.07
CA PHE A 59 -6.63 6.75 27.87
C PHE A 59 -7.55 7.49 26.88
N LYS A 60 -8.79 7.84 27.26
CA LYS A 60 -9.78 8.36 26.31
C LYS A 60 -9.37 9.71 25.71
N VAL A 61 -8.62 10.51 26.43
CA VAL A 61 -8.14 11.83 26.01
C VAL A 61 -6.62 11.85 25.77
N GLU A 62 -5.99 10.67 25.71
CA GLU A 62 -4.57 10.55 25.39
C GLU A 62 -4.27 11.14 24.01
N GLY A 63 -3.14 11.86 23.89
CA GLY A 63 -2.77 12.50 22.63
C GLY A 63 -3.70 13.63 22.17
N ASN A 64 -4.50 14.21 23.07
CA ASN A 64 -5.32 15.38 22.74
C ASN A 64 -4.45 16.63 22.47
N PRO A 65 -4.94 17.61 21.70
CA PRO A 65 -4.15 18.79 21.31
C PRO A 65 -4.11 19.91 22.36
N TYR A 66 -4.72 19.71 23.54
CA TYR A 66 -4.86 20.73 24.57
C TYR A 66 -3.88 20.54 25.74
N SER A 67 -3.03 19.56 25.66
CA SER A 67 -1.96 19.28 26.61
C SER A 67 -0.71 18.76 25.92
N PRO A 68 0.49 18.96 26.51
CA PRO A 68 1.72 18.33 26.02
C PRO A 68 1.57 16.80 25.94
N LEU A 69 2.23 16.22 24.94
CA LEU A 69 2.25 14.76 24.78
C LEU A 69 3.18 14.15 25.83
N ASP A 70 2.66 13.28 26.66
CA ASP A 70 3.47 12.56 27.64
C ASP A 70 4.17 11.33 27.01
N ALA A 71 5.10 10.72 27.74
CA ALA A 71 5.92 9.62 27.25
C ALA A 71 5.10 8.33 27.05
N GLU A 72 4.06 8.09 27.87
CA GLU A 72 3.17 6.91 27.73
C GLU A 72 2.37 7.02 26.43
N ALA A 73 1.77 8.19 26.18
CA ALA A 73 1.03 8.48 24.97
C ALA A 73 1.92 8.41 23.71
N LEU A 74 3.11 9.02 23.76
CA LEU A 74 4.07 8.96 22.66
C LEU A 74 4.44 7.50 22.32
N SER A 75 4.74 6.70 23.35
CA SER A 75 5.10 5.29 23.16
C SER A 75 3.96 4.50 22.55
N PHE A 76 2.73 4.72 22.99
CA PHE A 76 1.55 4.08 22.41
C PHE A 76 1.34 4.49 20.95
N MET A 77 1.41 5.78 20.64
CA MET A 77 1.28 6.28 19.26
C MET A 77 2.36 5.69 18.36
N GLN A 78 3.62 5.62 18.84
CA GLN A 78 4.70 5.00 18.08
C GLN A 78 4.45 3.51 17.83
N SER A 79 3.98 2.75 18.83
CA SER A 79 3.66 1.35 18.63
C SER A 79 2.59 1.13 17.55
N ARG A 80 1.59 2.01 17.47
CA ARG A 80 0.56 1.95 16.41
C ARG A 80 1.14 2.22 15.03
N VAL A 81 2.04 3.19 14.91
CA VAL A 81 2.77 3.48 13.66
C VAL A 81 3.59 2.27 13.23
N ASP A 82 4.30 1.66 14.17
CA ASP A 82 5.14 0.47 13.92
C ASP A 82 4.30 -0.74 13.49
N ASP A 83 3.17 -1.00 14.13
CA ASP A 83 2.24 -2.06 13.78
C ASP A 83 1.72 -1.91 12.35
N TYR A 84 1.25 -0.70 11.98
CA TYR A 84 0.77 -0.44 10.63
C TYR A 84 1.89 -0.54 9.59
N TYR A 85 3.10 -0.04 9.91
CA TYR A 85 4.24 -0.15 9.02
C TYR A 85 4.66 -1.61 8.80
N ALA A 86 4.67 -2.41 9.86
CA ALA A 86 4.95 -3.84 9.76
C ALA A 86 3.90 -4.57 8.91
N ALA A 87 2.61 -4.28 9.10
CA ALA A 87 1.54 -4.87 8.31
C ALA A 87 1.63 -4.45 6.82
N PHE A 88 1.89 -3.16 6.56
CA PHE A 88 2.03 -2.63 5.21
C PHE A 88 3.23 -3.25 4.47
N THR A 89 4.42 -3.24 5.07
CA THR A 89 5.62 -3.80 4.44
C THR A 89 5.49 -5.31 4.19
N LYS A 90 4.83 -6.05 5.10
CA LYS A 90 4.52 -7.48 4.91
C LYS A 90 3.55 -7.71 3.74
N ALA A 91 2.52 -6.88 3.61
CA ALA A 91 1.56 -6.99 2.52
C ALA A 91 2.21 -6.68 1.16
N VAL A 92 3.04 -5.65 1.08
CA VAL A 92 3.80 -5.31 -0.12
C VAL A 92 4.76 -6.44 -0.50
N ALA A 93 5.54 -6.95 0.45
CA ALA A 93 6.45 -8.07 0.22
C ALA A 93 5.73 -9.28 -0.38
N ARG A 94 4.55 -9.64 0.18
CA ARG A 94 3.71 -10.71 -0.34
C ARG A 94 3.16 -10.40 -1.73
N GLY A 95 2.60 -9.19 -1.93
CA GLY A 95 1.96 -8.80 -3.19
C GLY A 95 2.96 -8.68 -4.34
N ARG A 96 4.18 -8.25 -4.04
CA ARG A 96 5.25 -8.10 -5.04
C ARG A 96 6.17 -9.33 -5.15
N GLY A 97 5.99 -10.35 -4.30
CA GLY A 97 6.81 -11.56 -4.32
C GLY A 97 8.28 -11.30 -3.99
N VAL A 98 8.58 -10.34 -3.12
CA VAL A 98 9.93 -9.93 -2.75
C VAL A 98 10.19 -10.12 -1.25
N PRO A 99 11.46 -10.25 -0.82
CA PRO A 99 11.79 -10.24 0.60
C PRO A 99 11.38 -8.94 1.29
N ILE A 100 10.96 -9.01 2.56
CA ILE A 100 10.55 -7.83 3.33
C ILE A 100 11.69 -6.81 3.52
N ALA A 101 12.94 -7.27 3.56
CA ALA A 101 14.12 -6.42 3.59
C ALA A 101 14.19 -5.50 2.35
N GLN A 102 13.92 -6.03 1.16
CA GLN A 102 13.88 -5.25 -0.06
C GLN A 102 12.81 -4.15 -0.01
N VAL A 103 11.66 -4.39 0.64
CA VAL A 103 10.63 -3.37 0.82
C VAL A 103 11.11 -2.27 1.77
N ARG A 104 11.74 -2.64 2.89
CA ARG A 104 12.16 -1.71 3.95
C ARG A 104 13.38 -0.89 3.60
N GLU A 105 14.32 -1.47 2.87
CA GLU A 105 15.61 -0.85 2.51
C GLU A 105 15.61 -0.24 1.12
N GLY A 106 14.68 -0.69 0.27
CA GLY A 106 14.40 -0.16 -1.06
C GLY A 106 13.00 0.44 -1.17
N MET A 107 12.41 0.40 -2.37
CA MET A 107 11.03 0.83 -2.67
C MET A 107 10.69 2.24 -2.15
N GLY A 108 11.66 3.17 -2.18
CA GLY A 108 11.48 4.57 -1.84
C GLY A 108 11.50 4.91 -0.35
N GLN A 109 11.42 3.94 0.55
CA GLN A 109 11.47 4.15 2.02
C GLN A 109 10.52 5.27 2.50
N GLY A 110 9.26 5.24 2.07
CA GLY A 110 8.26 6.26 2.36
C GLY A 110 8.13 7.35 1.29
N ARG A 111 8.98 7.37 0.26
CA ARG A 111 8.85 8.28 -0.89
C ARG A 111 7.94 7.69 -1.96
N VAL A 112 7.36 8.54 -2.81
CA VAL A 112 6.81 8.13 -4.09
C VAL A 112 7.93 8.05 -5.12
N LEU A 113 7.87 7.09 -6.02
CA LEU A 113 8.82 6.88 -7.11
C LEU A 113 8.08 6.98 -8.44
N GLY A 114 8.68 7.69 -9.40
CA GLY A 114 8.19 7.72 -10.78
C GLY A 114 8.24 6.34 -11.44
N ALA A 115 7.51 6.18 -12.52
CA ALA A 115 7.24 4.91 -13.19
C ALA A 115 8.50 4.06 -13.46
N ASP A 116 9.56 4.65 -14.01
CA ASP A 116 10.80 3.90 -14.35
C ASP A 116 11.52 3.40 -13.10
N ALA A 117 11.64 4.25 -12.07
CA ALA A 117 12.27 3.87 -10.80
C ALA A 117 11.44 2.81 -10.05
N ALA A 118 10.11 2.91 -10.11
CA ALA A 118 9.20 1.95 -9.52
C ALA A 118 9.31 0.57 -10.21
N LEU A 119 9.40 0.56 -11.54
CA LEU A 119 9.60 -0.67 -12.30
C LEU A 119 10.97 -1.32 -11.98
N ALA A 120 12.03 -0.52 -11.92
CA ALA A 120 13.37 -1.01 -11.57
C ALA A 120 13.45 -1.64 -10.17
N GLN A 121 12.58 -1.22 -9.24
CA GLN A 121 12.49 -1.76 -7.88
C GLN A 121 11.40 -2.84 -7.71
N ASN A 122 10.82 -3.34 -8.79
CA ASN A 122 9.74 -4.33 -8.77
C ASN A 122 8.47 -3.86 -8.03
N MET A 123 8.23 -2.56 -7.98
CA MET A 123 7.03 -2.01 -7.35
C MET A 123 5.80 -2.14 -8.23
N VAL A 124 6.00 -2.27 -9.54
CA VAL A 124 4.96 -2.49 -10.56
C VAL A 124 5.44 -3.56 -11.53
N ASP A 125 4.51 -4.15 -12.30
CA ASP A 125 4.80 -5.17 -13.31
C ASP A 125 5.12 -4.56 -14.67
N GLY A 126 4.79 -3.30 -14.87
CA GLY A 126 5.11 -2.58 -16.10
C GLY A 126 4.58 -1.15 -16.12
N ILE A 127 5.02 -0.44 -17.15
CA ILE A 127 4.56 0.92 -17.47
C ILE A 127 3.66 0.80 -18.70
N ALA A 128 2.37 1.13 -18.56
CA ALA A 128 1.41 0.99 -19.64
C ALA A 128 0.20 1.91 -19.43
N THR A 129 -0.42 2.34 -20.53
CA THR A 129 -1.71 3.02 -20.47
C THR A 129 -2.84 2.03 -20.19
N LEU A 130 -4.00 2.52 -19.75
CA LEU A 130 -5.19 1.68 -19.57
C LEU A 130 -5.56 0.94 -20.87
N ASP A 131 -5.47 1.62 -22.01
CA ASP A 131 -5.76 1.01 -23.31
C ASP A 131 -4.82 -0.15 -23.65
N ASP A 132 -3.54 -0.02 -23.32
CA ASP A 132 -2.55 -1.08 -23.54
C ASP A 132 -2.83 -2.30 -22.65
N VAL A 133 -3.18 -2.05 -21.39
CA VAL A 133 -3.58 -3.12 -20.46
C VAL A 133 -4.85 -3.82 -20.94
N ILE A 134 -5.86 -3.07 -21.41
CA ILE A 134 -7.10 -3.66 -21.97
C ILE A 134 -6.77 -4.49 -23.21
N LYS A 135 -5.93 -3.99 -24.11
CA LYS A 135 -5.49 -4.76 -25.30
C LYS A 135 -4.76 -6.04 -24.91
N LYS A 136 -3.87 -5.96 -23.91
CA LYS A 136 -3.18 -7.14 -23.36
C LYS A 136 -4.18 -8.15 -22.80
N MET A 137 -5.09 -7.74 -21.94
CA MET A 137 -6.10 -8.62 -21.34
C MET A 137 -6.97 -9.31 -22.40
N ARG A 138 -7.40 -8.57 -23.43
CA ARG A 138 -8.18 -9.15 -24.56
C ARG A 138 -7.39 -10.18 -25.35
N ARG A 139 -6.09 -9.95 -25.56
CA ARG A 139 -5.20 -10.91 -26.23
C ARG A 139 -5.03 -12.17 -25.38
N ASP A 140 -4.77 -12.00 -24.09
CA ASP A 140 -4.52 -13.11 -23.15
C ASP A 140 -5.79 -13.97 -22.98
N ALA A 141 -6.99 -13.35 -22.95
CA ALA A 141 -8.26 -14.05 -22.90
C ALA A 141 -8.57 -14.88 -24.16
N ARG A 142 -7.98 -14.53 -25.32
CA ARG A 142 -8.13 -15.29 -26.56
C ARG A 142 -7.17 -16.47 -26.68
N GLN A 143 -6.11 -16.49 -25.86
CA GLN A 143 -5.18 -17.62 -25.82
C GLN A 143 -5.74 -18.66 -24.84
N PRO A 144 -5.95 -19.92 -25.28
CA PRO A 144 -6.36 -20.96 -24.36
C PRO A 144 -5.28 -21.12 -23.29
N SER A 145 -5.70 -21.06 -22.02
CA SER A 145 -4.77 -21.29 -20.91
C SER A 145 -4.09 -22.65 -21.13
N LYS A 146 -2.82 -22.79 -20.77
CA LYS A 146 -2.11 -24.08 -20.87
C LYS A 146 -2.89 -25.23 -20.22
N ALA A 147 -3.61 -24.95 -19.12
CA ALA A 147 -4.51 -25.90 -18.46
C ALA A 147 -5.76 -26.24 -19.31
N GLY A 148 -6.33 -25.24 -20.00
CA GLY A 148 -7.46 -25.46 -20.93
C GLY A 148 -7.04 -26.24 -22.16
N ALA A 149 -5.90 -25.94 -22.75
CA ALA A 149 -5.33 -26.67 -23.89
C ALA A 149 -5.03 -28.14 -23.53
N THR A 150 -4.49 -28.41 -22.34
CA THR A 150 -4.24 -29.77 -21.85
C THR A 150 -5.55 -30.54 -21.62
N ARG A 151 -6.56 -29.88 -21.02
CA ARG A 151 -7.90 -30.49 -20.83
C ARG A 151 -8.57 -30.84 -22.17
N LEU A 152 -8.50 -29.92 -23.14
CA LEU A 152 -9.06 -30.14 -24.48
C LEU A 152 -8.35 -31.29 -25.21
N ARG A 153 -7.00 -31.36 -25.08
CA ARG A 153 -6.21 -32.44 -25.66
C ARG A 153 -6.56 -33.80 -25.05
N LEU A 154 -6.62 -33.89 -23.71
CA LEU A 154 -7.01 -35.11 -23.00
C LEU A 154 -8.43 -35.57 -23.36
N ALA A 155 -9.37 -34.62 -23.47
CA ALA A 155 -10.76 -34.96 -23.90
C ALA A 155 -10.81 -35.45 -25.33
N ARG A 156 -10.03 -34.89 -26.26
CA ARG A 156 -9.93 -35.32 -27.65
C ARG A 156 -9.28 -36.71 -27.77
N ASP A 157 -8.21 -36.93 -27.00
CA ASP A 157 -7.50 -38.21 -27.00
C ASP A 157 -8.40 -39.32 -26.41
N ALA A 158 -9.21 -39.01 -25.39
CA ALA A 158 -10.22 -39.96 -24.87
C ALA A 158 -11.34 -40.27 -25.85
N LEU A 159 -11.80 -39.30 -26.67
CA LEU A 159 -12.80 -39.54 -27.72
C LEU A 159 -12.27 -40.36 -28.89
N ALA A 160 -10.97 -40.34 -29.16
CA ALA A 160 -10.34 -41.07 -30.23
C ALA A 160 -10.12 -42.56 -29.90
N LEU A 161 -10.37 -42.97 -28.65
CA LEU A 161 -10.27 -44.33 -28.15
C LEU A 161 -11.63 -45.07 -28.08
N LEU A 162 -12.72 -44.38 -28.45
CA LEU A 162 -14.09 -44.94 -28.59
C LEU A 162 -14.44 -45.21 -30.06
#